data_b9382a03a851ba3fde867fbf3d0962a0
#
_entry.id   b9382a03a851ba3fde867fbf3d0962a0
#
_cell.length_a   1.000
_cell.length_b   1.000
_cell.length_c   1.000
_cell.angle_alpha   90.00
_cell.angle_beta   90.00
_cell.angle_gamma   90.00
#
_symmetry.space_group_name_H-M   'P 1'
#
loop_
_entity.id
_entity.type
_entity.pdbx_description
1 polymer ?
#
loop_
_entity_poly.entity_id
_entity_poly.type
_entity_poly.pdbx_seq_one_letter_code
_entity_poly.pdbx_strand_id
1 'polypeptide(L)'
;MGTQTTNTAPQSTTNAQGNGSLPLPQSDRDVEHLQGHWLLARIGKRVLRPGGKKLTGRMLAKTELEGKDVVEFAPGLGRTTQLILERKPKSYRGVDRDPQVVDIITKLTAENAPSIPTSCALHDAADTGLESESADAVIGEAMLTMQTERGKRAIIAEAYRLLRAGGTYSIHELGLQPDDLPEPVKDEVRKALARSIKVNARPLTEKEWRELLESEGFEVLWSGKEPM
;
A
#
# COMPACT_ATOMS: atom_id res chain seq x y z
N MET A 1 -34.12 -66.16 -17.59
CA MET A 1 -32.86 -65.86 -16.87
C MET A 1 -32.27 -64.62 -17.53
N GLY A 2 -32.42 -63.47 -16.92
CA GLY A 2 -31.88 -62.22 -17.39
C GLY A 2 -31.65 -61.31 -16.20
N THR A 3 -30.40 -61.15 -15.82
CA THR A 3 -29.94 -60.32 -14.72
C THR A 3 -29.79 -58.88 -15.21
N GLN A 4 -30.57 -57.98 -14.65
CA GLN A 4 -30.44 -56.52 -14.79
C GLN A 4 -29.42 -56.04 -13.77
N THR A 5 -28.34 -55.39 -14.18
CA THR A 5 -27.42 -54.63 -13.37
C THR A 5 -27.78 -53.15 -13.45
N THR A 6 -28.26 -52.60 -12.32
CA THR A 6 -28.54 -51.21 -12.12
C THR A 6 -27.23 -50.47 -11.80
N ASN A 7 -26.87 -49.54 -12.64
CA ASN A 7 -25.71 -48.67 -12.45
C ASN A 7 -26.16 -47.40 -11.72
N THR A 8 -25.82 -47.26 -10.44
CA THR A 8 -26.12 -46.09 -9.63
C THR A 8 -24.92 -45.13 -9.67
N ALA A 9 -25.05 -44.02 -10.36
CA ALA A 9 -24.06 -42.95 -10.36
C ALA A 9 -24.07 -42.18 -9.01
N PRO A 10 -22.92 -41.79 -8.48
CA PRO A 10 -22.87 -40.98 -7.27
C PRO A 10 -23.28 -39.54 -7.56
N GLN A 11 -24.23 -39.04 -6.78
CA GLN A 11 -24.64 -37.64 -6.78
C GLN A 11 -23.51 -36.77 -6.22
N SER A 12 -22.97 -35.88 -7.03
CA SER A 12 -22.06 -34.81 -6.59
C SER A 12 -22.86 -33.71 -5.90
N THR A 13 -22.71 -33.61 -4.59
CA THR A 13 -23.15 -32.46 -3.80
C THR A 13 -22.24 -31.28 -4.07
N THR A 14 -22.67 -30.38 -4.92
CA THR A 14 -22.07 -29.04 -5.09
C THR A 14 -22.40 -28.19 -3.87
N ASN A 15 -21.45 -28.06 -2.96
CA ASN A 15 -21.47 -27.01 -1.98
C ASN A 15 -20.93 -25.73 -2.63
N ALA A 16 -21.83 -24.93 -3.20
CA ALA A 16 -21.57 -23.58 -3.64
C ALA A 16 -21.69 -22.63 -2.46
N GLN A 17 -20.61 -22.39 -1.74
CA GLN A 17 -20.43 -21.16 -0.96
C GLN A 17 -19.20 -20.45 -1.50
N GLY A 18 -19.43 -19.75 -2.62
CA GLY A 18 -18.49 -18.83 -3.22
C GLY A 18 -18.42 -17.56 -2.39
N ASN A 19 -17.44 -17.49 -1.48
CA ASN A 19 -16.94 -16.23 -0.95
C ASN A 19 -16.16 -15.59 -2.09
N GLY A 20 -16.78 -14.67 -2.83
CA GLY A 20 -16.21 -13.98 -3.99
C GLY A 20 -15.12 -12.98 -3.64
N SER A 21 -14.03 -13.46 -3.02
CA SER A 21 -12.82 -12.65 -2.90
C SER A 21 -12.09 -12.65 -4.24
N LEU A 22 -11.82 -11.45 -4.76
CA LEU A 22 -10.97 -11.27 -5.94
C LEU A 22 -9.62 -11.99 -5.76
N PRO A 23 -9.05 -12.57 -6.82
CA PRO A 23 -7.73 -13.17 -6.75
C PRO A 23 -6.70 -12.12 -6.33
N LEU A 24 -5.71 -12.54 -5.54
CA LEU A 24 -4.61 -11.65 -5.16
C LEU A 24 -3.79 -11.25 -6.38
N PRO A 25 -3.25 -10.02 -6.42
CA PRO A 25 -2.35 -9.58 -7.48
C PRO A 25 -1.22 -10.59 -7.69
N GLN A 26 -0.84 -10.81 -8.97
CA GLN A 26 0.18 -11.78 -9.39
C GLN A 26 -0.11 -13.24 -8.95
N SER A 27 -1.36 -13.60 -8.68
CA SER A 27 -1.73 -14.98 -8.30
C SER A 27 -1.48 -16.01 -9.39
N ASP A 28 -1.31 -15.60 -10.63
CA ASP A 28 -1.00 -16.37 -11.83
C ASP A 28 0.51 -16.63 -12.02
N ARG A 29 1.38 -15.98 -11.23
CA ARG A 29 2.83 -16.16 -11.29
C ARG A 29 3.30 -17.28 -10.37
N ASP A 30 4.38 -17.96 -10.78
CA ASP A 30 5.06 -18.93 -9.94
C ASP A 30 5.60 -18.29 -8.66
N VAL A 31 5.57 -19.03 -7.56
CA VAL A 31 6.00 -18.57 -6.22
C VAL A 31 7.43 -18.03 -6.22
N GLU A 32 8.30 -18.54 -7.09
CA GLU A 32 9.69 -18.09 -7.21
C GLU A 32 9.83 -16.68 -7.80
N HIS A 33 8.84 -16.25 -8.60
CA HIS A 33 8.82 -14.96 -9.28
C HIS A 33 7.89 -13.92 -8.62
N LEU A 34 7.22 -14.30 -7.52
CA LEU A 34 6.40 -13.39 -6.75
C LEU A 34 7.26 -12.42 -5.92
N GLN A 35 6.88 -11.15 -5.94
CA GLN A 35 7.43 -10.20 -4.98
C GLN A 35 7.04 -10.62 -3.55
N GLY A 36 7.97 -10.48 -2.60
CA GLY A 36 7.82 -11.03 -1.26
C GLY A 36 6.53 -10.62 -0.52
N HIS A 37 6.02 -9.40 -0.77
CA HIS A 37 4.77 -8.94 -0.17
C HIS A 37 3.53 -9.70 -0.71
N TRP A 38 3.50 -10.08 -2.00
CA TRP A 38 2.41 -10.89 -2.55
C TRP A 38 2.49 -12.35 -2.08
N LEU A 39 3.71 -12.88 -1.90
CA LEU A 39 3.89 -14.18 -1.28
C LEU A 39 3.32 -14.22 0.14
N LEU A 40 3.60 -13.20 0.96
CA LEU A 40 3.05 -13.08 2.31
C LEU A 40 1.52 -12.93 2.30
N ALA A 41 0.96 -12.22 1.33
CA ALA A 41 -0.50 -12.12 1.17
C ALA A 41 -1.14 -13.47 0.85
N ARG A 42 -0.52 -14.32 0.02
CA ARG A 42 -1.01 -15.67 -0.32
C ARG A 42 -1.06 -16.61 0.89
N ILE A 43 -0.17 -16.48 1.86
CA ILE A 43 -0.18 -17.27 3.11
C ILE A 43 -1.05 -16.64 4.21
N GLY A 44 -1.93 -15.71 3.84
CA GLY A 44 -2.93 -15.13 4.74
C GLY A 44 -2.48 -13.90 5.52
N LYS A 45 -1.26 -13.41 5.37
CA LYS A 45 -0.83 -12.14 5.95
C LYS A 45 -1.37 -10.97 5.14
N ARG A 46 -2.49 -10.41 5.58
CA ARG A 46 -3.20 -9.31 4.91
C ARG A 46 -2.72 -7.90 5.27
N VAL A 47 -1.81 -7.81 6.23
CA VAL A 47 -1.19 -6.54 6.67
C VAL A 47 0.32 -6.70 6.52
N LEU A 48 0.89 -6.01 5.53
CA LEU A 48 2.28 -6.16 5.09
C LEU A 48 3.11 -4.91 5.40
N ARG A 49 2.78 -4.23 6.50
CA ARG A 49 3.43 -2.99 6.91
C ARG A 49 3.95 -3.06 8.34
N PRO A 50 5.09 -2.45 8.64
CA PRO A 50 5.64 -2.34 9.98
C PRO A 50 4.67 -1.62 10.92
N GLY A 51 4.61 -1.97 12.22
CA GLY A 51 3.69 -1.33 13.18
C GLY A 51 2.20 -1.56 12.93
N GLY A 52 1.84 -2.17 11.80
CA GLY A 52 0.51 -2.65 11.46
C GLY A 52 -0.61 -1.60 11.50
N LYS A 53 -1.83 -2.06 11.72
CA LYS A 53 -3.05 -1.22 11.74
C LYS A 53 -3.00 -0.09 12.77
N LYS A 54 -2.31 -0.27 13.90
CA LYS A 54 -2.24 0.72 14.98
C LYS A 54 -1.50 1.98 14.52
N LEU A 55 -0.32 1.82 13.89
CA LEU A 55 0.46 2.96 13.42
C LEU A 55 -0.25 3.68 12.25
N THR A 56 -0.85 2.94 11.32
CA THR A 56 -1.70 3.52 10.27
C THR A 56 -2.84 4.35 10.86
N GLY A 57 -3.53 3.82 11.87
CA GLY A 57 -4.62 4.55 12.55
C GLY A 57 -4.14 5.86 13.17
N ARG A 58 -2.95 5.87 13.79
CA ARG A 58 -2.33 7.07 14.36
C ARG A 58 -1.94 8.07 13.26
N MET A 59 -1.33 7.62 12.19
CA MET A 59 -0.98 8.45 11.04
C MET A 59 -2.23 9.13 10.45
N LEU A 60 -3.26 8.34 10.13
CA LEU A 60 -4.49 8.87 9.55
C LEU A 60 -5.27 9.80 10.51
N ALA A 61 -5.14 9.62 11.83
CA ALA A 61 -5.73 10.54 12.82
C ALA A 61 -5.05 11.92 12.83
N LYS A 62 -3.79 12.01 12.34
CA LYS A 62 -3.04 13.27 12.21
C LYS A 62 -3.23 13.95 10.86
N THR A 63 -3.82 13.25 9.89
CA THR A 63 -3.90 13.75 8.50
C THR A 63 -5.17 14.55 8.21
N GLU A 64 -6.21 14.46 9.07
CA GLU A 64 -7.48 15.20 8.91
C GLU A 64 -8.10 15.05 7.52
N LEU A 65 -8.64 13.84 7.22
CA LEU A 65 -9.10 13.49 5.87
C LEU A 65 -10.56 13.89 5.56
N GLU A 66 -11.37 14.23 6.55
CA GLU A 66 -12.79 14.53 6.35
C GLU A 66 -12.97 15.75 5.42
N GLY A 67 -13.75 15.58 4.37
CA GLY A 67 -14.01 16.63 3.37
C GLY A 67 -12.81 17.01 2.49
N LYS A 68 -11.71 16.24 2.50
CA LYS A 68 -10.47 16.51 1.76
C LYS A 68 -10.41 15.76 0.44
N ASP A 69 -9.72 16.32 -0.55
CA ASP A 69 -9.32 15.63 -1.76
C ASP A 69 -8.06 14.78 -1.44
N VAL A 70 -8.19 13.46 -1.46
CA VAL A 70 -7.15 12.53 -1.00
C VAL A 70 -6.57 11.74 -2.17
N VAL A 71 -5.24 11.61 -2.22
CA VAL A 71 -4.50 10.72 -3.12
C VAL A 71 -3.79 9.65 -2.30
N GLU A 72 -3.90 8.39 -2.68
CA GLU A 72 -3.17 7.28 -2.08
C GLU A 72 -2.21 6.66 -3.09
N PHE A 73 -0.93 6.60 -2.76
CA PHE A 73 0.09 5.94 -3.55
C PHE A 73 0.21 4.46 -3.15
N ALA A 74 0.23 3.58 -4.14
CA ALA A 74 0.40 2.14 -3.98
C ALA A 74 -0.60 1.53 -2.96
N PRO A 75 -1.92 1.67 -3.15
CA PRO A 75 -2.94 1.21 -2.21
C PRO A 75 -2.95 -0.30 -1.95
N GLY A 76 -2.33 -1.10 -2.81
CA GLY A 76 -2.21 -2.54 -2.68
C GLY A 76 -3.57 -3.24 -2.50
N LEU A 77 -3.76 -3.96 -1.40
CA LEU A 77 -5.02 -4.66 -1.12
C LEU A 77 -6.13 -3.76 -0.54
N GLY A 78 -5.96 -2.44 -0.54
CA GLY A 78 -6.98 -1.47 -0.14
C GLY A 78 -7.26 -1.40 1.36
N ARG A 79 -6.36 -1.88 2.22
CA ARG A 79 -6.56 -1.83 3.67
C ARG A 79 -6.54 -0.42 4.22
N THR A 80 -5.64 0.40 3.71
CA THR A 80 -5.56 1.82 4.07
C THR A 80 -6.64 2.60 3.35
N THR A 81 -6.94 2.25 2.09
CA THR A 81 -8.08 2.79 1.34
C THR A 81 -9.38 2.72 2.16
N GLN A 82 -9.72 1.55 2.73
CA GLN A 82 -10.92 1.40 3.57
C GLN A 82 -10.92 2.39 4.75
N LEU A 83 -9.79 2.51 5.45
CA LEU A 83 -9.65 3.43 6.59
C LEU A 83 -9.71 4.92 6.17
N ILE A 84 -9.28 5.25 4.94
CA ILE A 84 -9.42 6.58 4.36
C ILE A 84 -10.90 6.86 4.08
N LEU A 85 -11.60 5.94 3.40
CA LEU A 85 -13.02 6.10 3.04
C LEU A 85 -13.93 6.21 4.27
N GLU A 86 -13.63 5.48 5.36
CA GLU A 86 -14.33 5.60 6.66
C GLU A 86 -14.27 7.02 7.23
N ARG A 87 -13.28 7.83 6.84
CA ARG A 87 -13.10 9.23 7.26
C ARG A 87 -13.81 10.24 6.36
N LYS A 88 -14.63 9.76 5.41
CA LYS A 88 -15.48 10.59 4.54
C LYS A 88 -14.71 11.70 3.82
N PRO A 89 -13.67 11.36 3.04
CA PRO A 89 -13.00 12.35 2.21
C PRO A 89 -14.00 12.93 1.19
N LYS A 90 -13.71 14.11 0.65
CA LYS A 90 -14.47 14.72 -0.44
C LYS A 90 -14.29 13.93 -1.73
N SER A 91 -13.07 13.47 -2.00
CA SER A 91 -12.74 12.57 -3.10
C SER A 91 -11.55 11.66 -2.74
N TYR A 92 -11.44 10.52 -3.44
CA TYR A 92 -10.32 9.59 -3.31
C TYR A 92 -9.77 9.22 -4.69
N ARG A 93 -8.46 9.27 -4.83
CA ARG A 93 -7.73 8.83 -6.03
C ARG A 93 -6.58 7.92 -5.64
N GLY A 94 -6.66 6.65 -6.04
CA GLY A 94 -5.56 5.70 -5.92
C GLY A 94 -4.64 5.76 -7.14
N VAL A 95 -3.35 5.50 -6.95
CA VAL A 95 -2.37 5.35 -8.04
C VAL A 95 -1.52 4.12 -7.76
N ASP A 96 -1.50 3.19 -8.71
CA ASP A 96 -0.67 1.98 -8.63
C ASP A 96 -0.14 1.58 -10.00
N ARG A 97 0.97 0.86 -10.04
CA ARG A 97 1.58 0.32 -11.27
C ARG A 97 1.05 -1.06 -11.64
N ASP A 98 0.34 -1.72 -10.75
CA ASP A 98 -0.21 -3.05 -10.96
C ASP A 98 -1.68 -2.95 -11.38
N PRO A 99 -2.04 -3.37 -12.61
CA PRO A 99 -3.43 -3.31 -13.09
C PRO A 99 -4.39 -4.13 -12.22
N GLN A 100 -3.93 -5.21 -11.59
CA GLN A 100 -4.77 -6.00 -10.69
C GLN A 100 -5.11 -5.22 -9.41
N VAL A 101 -4.18 -4.41 -8.91
CA VAL A 101 -4.44 -3.49 -7.79
C VAL A 101 -5.47 -2.44 -8.20
N VAL A 102 -5.34 -1.85 -9.39
CA VAL A 102 -6.30 -0.87 -9.91
C VAL A 102 -7.71 -1.46 -9.93
N ASP A 103 -7.88 -2.70 -10.42
CA ASP A 103 -9.16 -3.40 -10.44
C ASP A 103 -9.72 -3.65 -9.03
N ILE A 104 -8.85 -4.09 -8.09
CA ILE A 104 -9.24 -4.32 -6.70
C ILE A 104 -9.75 -3.04 -6.06
N ILE A 105 -9.00 -1.94 -6.20
CA ILE A 105 -9.34 -0.65 -5.58
C ILE A 105 -10.60 -0.07 -6.20
N THR A 106 -10.75 -0.15 -7.51
CA THR A 106 -11.95 0.31 -8.22
C THR A 106 -13.21 -0.39 -7.70
N LYS A 107 -13.17 -1.72 -7.54
CA LYS A 107 -14.29 -2.48 -6.99
C LYS A 107 -14.54 -2.17 -5.52
N LEU A 108 -13.47 -2.15 -4.72
CA LEU A 108 -13.54 -1.86 -3.28
C LEU A 108 -14.18 -0.49 -3.02
N THR A 109 -13.78 0.54 -3.77
CA THR A 109 -14.31 1.90 -3.58
C THR A 109 -15.76 2.02 -4.04
N ALA A 110 -16.13 1.38 -5.14
CA ALA A 110 -17.51 1.35 -5.64
C ALA A 110 -18.46 0.67 -4.64
N GLU A 111 -18.01 -0.40 -3.98
CA GLU A 111 -18.81 -1.14 -3.01
C GLU A 111 -18.94 -0.42 -1.65
N ASN A 112 -17.85 0.18 -1.17
CA ASN A 112 -17.78 0.71 0.21
C ASN A 112 -18.05 2.23 0.31
N ALA A 113 -17.94 2.97 -0.79
CA ALA A 113 -18.10 4.43 -0.79
C ALA A 113 -18.80 4.95 -2.06
N PRO A 114 -19.99 4.46 -2.41
CA PRO A 114 -20.68 4.81 -3.68
C PRO A 114 -21.04 6.29 -3.78
N SER A 115 -21.07 7.02 -2.67
CA SER A 115 -21.39 8.46 -2.63
C SER A 115 -20.14 9.35 -2.71
N ILE A 116 -18.94 8.79 -2.63
CA ILE A 116 -17.69 9.54 -2.71
C ILE A 116 -17.14 9.41 -4.14
N PRO A 117 -16.77 10.49 -4.82
CA PRO A 117 -16.04 10.41 -6.08
C PRO A 117 -14.72 9.67 -5.90
N THR A 118 -14.58 8.50 -6.54
CA THR A 118 -13.40 7.66 -6.41
C THR A 118 -12.86 7.25 -7.77
N SER A 119 -11.53 7.10 -7.86
CA SER A 119 -10.85 6.52 -9.02
C SER A 119 -9.57 5.81 -8.58
N CYS A 120 -9.08 4.90 -9.41
CA CYS A 120 -7.73 4.36 -9.28
C CYS A 120 -7.09 4.31 -10.67
N ALA A 121 -5.91 4.91 -10.81
CA ALA A 121 -5.23 5.04 -12.08
C ALA A 121 -3.99 4.13 -12.15
N LEU A 122 -3.74 3.58 -13.34
CA LEU A 122 -2.54 2.78 -13.63
C LEU A 122 -1.38 3.72 -14.00
N HIS A 123 -0.67 4.20 -12.99
CA HIS A 123 0.47 5.11 -13.14
C HIS A 123 1.58 4.82 -12.14
N ASP A 124 2.74 5.43 -12.34
CA ASP A 124 3.82 5.43 -11.36
C ASP A 124 3.57 6.53 -10.32
N ALA A 125 3.86 6.25 -9.04
CA ALA A 125 3.76 7.25 -7.97
C ALA A 125 4.76 8.41 -8.13
N ALA A 126 5.79 8.25 -8.98
CA ALA A 126 6.73 9.31 -9.35
C ALA A 126 6.25 10.17 -10.55
N ASP A 127 5.18 9.74 -11.22
CA ASP A 127 4.56 10.44 -12.36
C ASP A 127 3.09 9.97 -12.46
N THR A 128 2.24 10.58 -11.67
CA THR A 128 0.84 10.15 -11.50
C THR A 128 -0.09 10.57 -12.63
N GLY A 129 0.32 11.51 -13.46
CA GLY A 129 -0.53 12.13 -14.47
C GLY A 129 -1.67 13.00 -13.89
N LEU A 130 -1.73 13.19 -12.57
CA LEU A 130 -2.71 14.07 -11.91
C LEU A 130 -2.27 15.54 -11.99
N GLU A 131 -3.25 16.45 -11.95
CA GLU A 131 -2.98 17.88 -11.95
C GLU A 131 -2.22 18.33 -10.69
N SER A 132 -1.36 19.34 -10.83
CA SER A 132 -0.69 19.99 -9.70
C SER A 132 -1.72 20.66 -8.79
N GLU A 133 -1.41 20.74 -7.49
CA GLU A 133 -2.25 21.40 -6.49
C GLU A 133 -3.71 20.89 -6.50
N SER A 134 -3.90 19.60 -6.75
CA SER A 134 -5.22 18.96 -6.85
C SER A 134 -5.59 18.12 -5.63
N ALA A 135 -4.71 17.99 -4.63
CA ALA A 135 -4.92 17.20 -3.42
C ALA A 135 -4.72 18.05 -2.16
N ASP A 136 -5.48 17.72 -1.10
CA ASP A 136 -5.27 18.25 0.24
C ASP A 136 -4.44 17.30 1.10
N ALA A 137 -4.49 16.00 0.79
CA ALA A 137 -3.69 14.98 1.44
C ALA A 137 -3.17 13.93 0.45
N VAL A 138 -1.92 13.54 0.63
CA VAL A 138 -1.30 12.39 -0.05
C VAL A 138 -0.90 11.36 1.00
N ILE A 139 -1.19 10.08 0.77
CA ILE A 139 -0.90 8.97 1.69
C ILE A 139 -0.02 7.95 0.97
N GLY A 140 1.05 7.49 1.63
CA GLY A 140 1.89 6.39 1.15
C GLY A 140 2.29 5.45 2.29
N GLU A 141 2.02 4.14 2.15
CA GLU A 141 2.36 3.15 3.17
C GLU A 141 3.23 2.04 2.60
N ALA A 142 4.36 1.78 3.28
CA ALA A 142 5.28 0.68 3.01
C ALA A 142 5.71 0.58 1.54
N MET A 143 5.88 1.71 0.87
CA MET A 143 6.20 1.76 -0.55
C MET A 143 7.54 2.47 -0.85
N LEU A 144 7.87 3.52 -0.11
CA LEU A 144 9.13 4.27 -0.29
C LEU A 144 10.35 3.42 0.13
N THR A 145 10.23 2.62 1.18
CA THR A 145 11.30 1.70 1.62
C THR A 145 11.79 0.78 0.49
N MET A 146 10.92 0.43 -0.46
CA MET A 146 11.25 -0.44 -1.59
C MET A 146 11.93 0.30 -2.75
N GLN A 147 12.04 1.62 -2.68
CA GLN A 147 12.59 2.44 -3.75
C GLN A 147 14.09 2.70 -3.57
N THR A 148 14.77 2.97 -4.69
CA THR A 148 16.11 3.59 -4.66
C THR A 148 16.02 4.99 -4.07
N GLU A 149 17.14 5.59 -3.67
CA GLU A 149 17.15 6.98 -3.20
C GLU A 149 16.55 7.94 -4.24
N ARG A 150 16.95 7.81 -5.50
CA ARG A 150 16.38 8.59 -6.61
C ARG A 150 14.86 8.36 -6.74
N GLY A 151 14.39 7.13 -6.59
CA GLY A 151 12.96 6.80 -6.64
C GLY A 151 12.17 7.41 -5.48
N LYS A 152 12.75 7.37 -4.25
CA LYS A 152 12.14 8.03 -3.09
C LYS A 152 11.95 9.53 -3.34
N ARG A 153 13.01 10.23 -3.80
CA ARG A 153 12.96 11.66 -4.11
C ARG A 153 11.93 11.99 -5.18
N ALA A 154 11.90 11.22 -6.27
CA ALA A 154 10.92 11.44 -7.34
C ALA A 154 9.47 11.30 -6.85
N ILE A 155 9.17 10.30 -6.02
CA ILE A 155 7.83 10.10 -5.45
C ILE A 155 7.48 11.20 -4.46
N ILE A 156 8.41 11.63 -3.60
CA ILE A 156 8.19 12.71 -2.64
C ILE A 156 7.97 14.04 -3.36
N ALA A 157 8.76 14.32 -4.41
CA ALA A 157 8.57 15.51 -5.25
C ALA A 157 7.22 15.50 -5.96
N GLU A 158 6.76 14.35 -6.43
CA GLU A 158 5.43 14.21 -7.02
C GLU A 158 4.32 14.44 -5.99
N ALA A 159 4.45 13.91 -4.76
CA ALA A 159 3.53 14.22 -3.68
C ALA A 159 3.48 15.72 -3.38
N TYR A 160 4.63 16.39 -3.36
CA TYR A 160 4.71 17.84 -3.17
C TYR A 160 4.00 18.61 -4.28
N ARG A 161 4.19 18.21 -5.54
CA ARG A 161 3.54 18.81 -6.71
C ARG A 161 2.02 18.70 -6.66
N LEU A 162 1.51 17.55 -6.20
CA LEU A 162 0.06 17.29 -6.11
C LEU A 162 -0.64 18.09 -5.00
N LEU A 163 0.09 18.42 -3.93
CA LEU A 163 -0.51 19.05 -2.77
C LEU A 163 -0.75 20.55 -2.99
N ARG A 164 -1.92 21.00 -2.56
CA ARG A 164 -2.20 22.42 -2.38
C ARG A 164 -1.37 23.00 -1.24
N ALA A 165 -1.19 24.30 -1.20
CA ALA A 165 -0.55 24.97 -0.08
C ALA A 165 -1.25 24.59 1.25
N GLY A 166 -0.46 24.18 2.24
CA GLY A 166 -0.95 23.66 3.52
C GLY A 166 -1.47 22.21 3.48
N GLY A 167 -1.35 21.52 2.34
CA GLY A 167 -1.68 20.11 2.23
C GLY A 167 -0.66 19.21 2.96
N THR A 168 -1.04 17.98 3.25
CA THR A 168 -0.26 17.05 4.09
C THR A 168 0.17 15.81 3.31
N TYR A 169 1.45 15.45 3.36
CA TYR A 169 1.95 14.14 2.94
C TYR A 169 2.19 13.26 4.17
N SER A 170 1.51 12.13 4.25
CA SER A 170 1.64 11.16 5.34
C SER A 170 2.23 9.86 4.86
N ILE A 171 3.35 9.47 5.47
CA ILE A 171 4.05 8.22 5.15
C ILE A 171 4.12 7.29 6.34
N HIS A 172 4.09 5.99 6.07
CA HIS A 172 4.31 4.94 7.05
C HIS A 172 5.31 3.93 6.49
N GLU A 173 6.55 4.00 6.97
CA GLU A 173 7.69 3.29 6.40
C GLU A 173 8.50 2.53 7.45
N LEU A 174 9.38 1.63 7.02
CA LEU A 174 10.39 1.02 7.88
C LEU A 174 11.39 2.07 8.36
N GLY A 175 11.59 2.11 9.69
CA GLY A 175 12.61 2.94 10.33
C GLY A 175 13.75 2.10 10.93
N LEU A 176 14.98 2.54 10.74
CA LEU A 176 16.15 2.02 11.44
C LEU A 176 16.38 2.76 12.76
N GLN A 177 16.92 2.08 13.75
CA GLN A 177 17.31 2.65 15.04
C GLN A 177 18.66 2.05 15.50
N PRO A 178 19.50 2.84 16.18
CA PRO A 178 19.40 4.28 16.42
C PRO A 178 19.72 5.12 15.17
N ASP A 179 19.57 6.45 15.26
CA ASP A 179 19.80 7.36 14.11
C ASP A 179 21.26 7.45 13.67
N ASP A 180 22.21 7.13 14.54
CA ASP A 180 23.65 7.15 14.30
C ASP A 180 24.24 5.78 13.88
N LEU A 181 23.39 4.88 13.32
CA LEU A 181 23.83 3.59 12.81
C LEU A 181 24.92 3.76 11.74
N PRO A 182 26.10 3.08 11.89
CA PRO A 182 27.13 3.07 10.86
C PRO A 182 26.64 2.45 9.54
N GLU A 183 27.08 2.98 8.40
CA GLU A 183 26.70 2.45 7.08
C GLU A 183 26.93 0.93 6.90
N PRO A 184 28.04 0.32 7.38
CA PRO A 184 28.21 -1.13 7.28
C PRO A 184 27.07 -1.92 7.97
N VAL A 185 26.56 -1.43 9.11
CA VAL A 185 25.44 -2.05 9.83
C VAL A 185 24.13 -1.89 9.07
N LYS A 186 23.87 -0.70 8.51
CA LYS A 186 22.71 -0.47 7.64
C LYS A 186 22.72 -1.40 6.43
N ASP A 187 23.89 -1.61 5.81
CA ASP A 187 24.04 -2.52 4.68
C ASP A 187 23.78 -3.99 5.04
N GLU A 188 24.22 -4.42 6.21
CA GLU A 188 23.91 -5.78 6.71
C GLU A 188 22.41 -5.95 6.96
N VAL A 189 21.74 -4.96 7.54
CA VAL A 189 20.28 -4.97 7.73
C VAL A 189 19.57 -5.03 6.38
N ARG A 190 19.98 -4.21 5.41
CA ARG A 190 19.43 -4.23 4.03
C ARG A 190 19.56 -5.61 3.38
N LYS A 191 20.74 -6.23 3.49
CA LYS A 191 21.00 -7.60 2.98
C LYS A 191 20.15 -8.66 3.71
N ALA A 192 19.99 -8.53 5.02
CA ALA A 192 19.16 -9.44 5.80
C ALA A 192 17.68 -9.33 5.41
N LEU A 193 17.17 -8.11 5.26
CA LEU A 193 15.80 -7.86 4.77
C LEU A 193 15.59 -8.43 3.37
N ALA A 194 16.52 -8.18 2.44
CA ALA A 194 16.42 -8.70 1.08
C ALA A 194 16.34 -10.24 1.05
N ARG A 195 17.09 -10.93 1.91
CA ARG A 195 17.03 -12.39 2.04
C ARG A 195 15.74 -12.89 2.67
N SER A 196 15.24 -12.17 3.69
CA SER A 196 14.08 -12.62 4.49
C SER A 196 12.74 -12.37 3.80
N ILE A 197 12.58 -11.22 3.14
CA ILE A 197 11.32 -10.80 2.54
C ILE A 197 11.35 -10.78 1.01
N LYS A 198 12.47 -11.21 0.41
CA LYS A 198 12.69 -11.23 -1.06
C LYS A 198 12.39 -9.89 -1.75
N VAL A 199 12.61 -8.80 -1.04
CA VAL A 199 12.43 -7.42 -1.54
C VAL A 199 13.68 -6.62 -1.20
N ASN A 200 14.12 -5.79 -2.13
CA ASN A 200 15.28 -4.93 -1.95
C ASN A 200 14.91 -3.70 -1.08
N ALA A 201 14.62 -3.95 0.20
CA ALA A 201 14.25 -2.92 1.15
C ALA A 201 15.44 -2.02 1.50
N ARG A 202 15.21 -0.71 1.50
CA ARG A 202 16.17 0.34 1.83
C ARG A 202 15.59 1.27 2.89
N PRO A 203 15.41 0.77 4.11
CA PRO A 203 14.93 1.58 5.21
C PRO A 203 15.94 2.68 5.56
N LEU A 204 15.44 3.78 6.07
CA LEU A 204 16.21 4.91 6.56
C LEU A 204 15.99 5.06 8.06
N THR A 205 16.89 5.75 8.77
CA THR A 205 16.64 6.19 10.14
C THR A 205 15.57 7.29 10.18
N GLU A 206 15.04 7.60 11.36
CA GLU A 206 14.07 8.70 11.47
C GLU A 206 14.68 10.03 11.01
N LYS A 207 15.93 10.28 11.40
CA LYS A 207 16.69 11.46 10.97
C LYS A 207 16.80 11.53 9.45
N GLU A 208 17.19 10.43 8.80
CA GLU A 208 17.32 10.38 7.32
C GLU A 208 15.97 10.55 6.60
N TRP A 209 14.87 9.97 7.14
CA TRP A 209 13.52 10.20 6.60
C TRP A 209 13.13 11.68 6.68
N ARG A 210 13.41 12.33 7.82
CA ARG A 210 13.15 13.74 8.02
C ARG A 210 13.94 14.59 7.04
N GLU A 211 15.27 14.40 6.98
CA GLU A 211 16.16 15.13 6.07
C GLU A 211 15.75 14.98 4.60
N LEU A 212 15.32 13.77 4.21
CA LEU A 212 14.84 13.51 2.86
C LEU A 212 13.56 14.29 2.55
N LEU A 213 12.56 14.28 3.42
CA LEU A 213 11.32 15.03 3.25
C LEU A 213 11.56 16.54 3.23
N GLU A 214 12.38 17.04 4.15
CA GLU A 214 12.73 18.47 4.23
C GLU A 214 13.51 18.94 2.98
N SER A 215 14.40 18.09 2.42
CA SER A 215 15.11 18.41 1.17
C SER A 215 14.20 18.52 -0.05
N GLU A 216 13.01 17.92 -0.01
CA GLU A 216 11.99 18.03 -1.06
C GLU A 216 10.92 19.10 -0.74
N GLY A 217 11.13 19.95 0.26
CA GLY A 217 10.30 21.11 0.57
C GLY A 217 9.23 20.91 1.64
N PHE A 218 9.16 19.74 2.28
CA PHE A 218 8.22 19.48 3.38
C PHE A 218 8.74 19.97 4.72
N GLU A 219 7.81 20.39 5.60
CA GLU A 219 8.05 20.54 7.03
C GLU A 219 7.52 19.30 7.74
N VAL A 220 8.33 18.64 8.57
CA VAL A 220 7.90 17.44 9.31
C VAL A 220 7.22 17.83 10.60
N LEU A 221 5.90 17.83 10.62
CA LEU A 221 5.06 18.23 11.74
C LEU A 221 4.94 17.15 12.83
N TRP A 222 5.04 15.87 12.46
CA TRP A 222 4.85 14.76 13.39
C TRP A 222 5.63 13.52 12.94
N SER A 223 6.22 12.82 13.91
CA SER A 223 6.72 11.46 13.72
C SER A 223 6.27 10.56 14.86
N GLY A 224 6.16 9.27 14.62
CA GLY A 224 5.80 8.28 15.63
C GLY A 224 6.33 6.90 15.29
N LYS A 225 6.65 6.12 16.32
CA LYS A 225 7.22 4.78 16.19
C LYS A 225 6.29 3.75 16.83
N GLU A 226 6.26 2.56 16.26
CA GLU A 226 5.71 1.35 16.87
C GLU A 226 6.72 0.22 16.63
N PRO A 227 7.08 -0.55 17.66
CA PRO A 227 7.94 -1.71 17.48
C PRO A 227 7.26 -2.75 16.57
N MET A 228 8.10 -3.47 15.82
CA MET A 228 7.66 -4.61 15.01
C MET A 228 7.40 -5.84 15.84
#